data_c3cec7d0454defc12945518130d531a0
#
_entry.id   c3cec7d0454defc12945518130d531a0
#
_cell.length_a   1.000
_cell.length_b   1.000
_cell.length_c   1.000
_cell.angle_alpha   90.00
_cell.angle_beta   90.00
_cell.angle_gamma   90.00
#
_symmetry.space_group_name_H-M   'P 1'
#
loop_
_entity.id
_entity.type
_entity.pdbx_description
1 polymer ?
#
loop_
_entity_poly.entity_id
_entity_poly.type
_entity_poly.pdbx_seq_one_letter_code
_entity_poly.pdbx_strand_id
1 'polypeptide(L)'
;MLRALVRRLVPIVVRRAVWRVRRNVPRIAQPLSFVAPRASPPERPIFVIGCPRSGTTVLLESLLRSTQLRSIHNEGHILWQPHHHPRDRGWDSDRLGAGDVGKREREYVYLAVRMFVRGRRFVDKTPENCLRIPYLLELFPDSSFVFLRRRPAENVSSLMEGWRARPRFVTYRLPERLDGLGPLSGPNWSFVLIPGWRQLRSAPLEEICARQYIACNEEVLEVRDGIDPSRWHDVAYEELTAAPLETIRSLFERLGLAFGPAVEEHARSLTSRPSFTTLSPPRADKWRELNGPEVEKVLPLLAPVGRRLGY
;
A
#
# COMPACT_ATOMS: atom_id res chain seq x y z
N MET A 1 -18.52 -20.22 -29.57
CA MET A 1 -17.84 -18.90 -29.55
C MET A 1 -18.53 -17.89 -28.65
N LEU A 2 -19.84 -17.65 -28.74
CA LEU A 2 -20.55 -16.62 -27.93
C LEU A 2 -20.42 -16.79 -26.42
N ARG A 3 -20.53 -18.02 -25.87
CA ARG A 3 -20.38 -18.30 -24.41
C ARG A 3 -18.98 -18.06 -23.87
N ALA A 4 -17.95 -18.20 -24.66
CA ALA A 4 -16.56 -17.90 -24.25
C ALA A 4 -16.30 -16.38 -24.26
N LEU A 5 -16.90 -15.64 -25.18
CA LEU A 5 -16.83 -14.18 -25.26
C LEU A 5 -17.56 -13.53 -24.07
N VAL A 6 -18.75 -14.04 -23.72
CA VAL A 6 -19.53 -13.58 -22.56
C VAL A 6 -18.78 -13.83 -21.25
N ARG A 7 -18.13 -14.99 -21.05
CA ARG A 7 -17.31 -15.26 -19.85
C ARG A 7 -16.08 -14.35 -19.73
N ARG A 8 -15.53 -13.84 -20.83
CA ARG A 8 -14.41 -12.85 -20.81
C ARG A 8 -14.90 -11.41 -20.61
N LEU A 9 -16.06 -11.05 -21.13
CA LEU A 9 -16.60 -9.68 -21.06
C LEU A 9 -17.30 -9.36 -19.74
N VAL A 10 -17.99 -10.33 -19.13
CA VAL A 10 -18.69 -10.14 -17.84
C VAL A 10 -17.75 -9.63 -16.76
N PRO A 11 -16.52 -10.16 -16.54
CA PRO A 11 -15.61 -9.59 -15.56
C PRO A 11 -15.19 -8.15 -15.88
N ILE A 12 -15.04 -7.80 -17.16
CA ILE A 12 -14.64 -6.46 -17.60
C ILE A 12 -15.78 -5.46 -17.43
N VAL A 13 -17.01 -5.85 -17.76
CA VAL A 13 -18.20 -5.00 -17.58
C VAL A 13 -18.50 -4.80 -16.11
N VAL A 14 -18.44 -5.85 -15.31
CA VAL A 14 -18.61 -5.77 -13.85
C VAL A 14 -17.50 -4.90 -13.22
N ARG A 15 -16.25 -5.07 -13.63
CA ARG A 15 -15.14 -4.21 -13.17
C ARG A 15 -15.34 -2.75 -13.56
N ARG A 16 -15.82 -2.46 -14.78
CA ARG A 16 -16.14 -1.09 -15.23
C ARG A 16 -17.35 -0.50 -14.50
N ALA A 17 -18.40 -1.28 -14.24
CA ALA A 17 -19.56 -0.83 -13.47
C ALA A 17 -19.18 -0.55 -12.02
N VAL A 18 -18.44 -1.46 -11.39
CA VAL A 18 -17.90 -1.28 -10.03
C VAL A 18 -16.95 -0.07 -9.98
N TRP A 19 -16.09 0.13 -10.98
CA TRP A 19 -15.22 1.30 -11.07
C TRP A 19 -16.00 2.61 -11.24
N ARG A 20 -17.09 2.62 -12.05
CA ARG A 20 -17.98 3.80 -12.19
C ARG A 20 -18.72 4.13 -10.89
N VAL A 21 -19.26 3.12 -10.19
CA VAL A 21 -19.89 3.31 -8.89
C VAL A 21 -18.86 3.88 -7.90
N ARG A 22 -17.66 3.35 -7.86
CA ARG A 22 -16.58 3.77 -6.98
C ARG A 22 -16.09 5.19 -7.27
N ARG A 23 -15.96 5.56 -8.54
CA ARG A 23 -15.60 6.94 -8.93
C ARG A 23 -16.64 7.98 -8.52
N ASN A 24 -17.89 7.54 -8.33
CA ASN A 24 -19.00 8.41 -7.94
C ASN A 24 -19.28 8.40 -6.44
N VAL A 25 -18.67 7.49 -5.66
CA VAL A 25 -18.83 7.48 -4.19
C VAL A 25 -18.41 8.80 -3.55
N PRO A 26 -17.29 9.45 -3.92
CA PRO A 26 -16.98 10.80 -3.42
C PRO A 26 -18.08 11.82 -3.75
N ARG A 27 -18.67 11.73 -4.94
CA ARG A 27 -19.74 12.62 -5.37
C ARG A 27 -21.06 12.42 -4.62
N ILE A 28 -21.30 11.21 -4.10
CA ILE A 28 -22.49 10.85 -3.34
C ILE A 28 -22.27 11.04 -1.84
N ALA A 29 -21.11 10.61 -1.33
CA ALA A 29 -20.81 10.69 0.10
C ALA A 29 -20.46 12.12 0.53
N GLN A 30 -19.86 12.92 -0.32
CA GLN A 30 -19.55 14.32 -0.03
C GLN A 30 -20.79 15.17 0.25
N PRO A 31 -21.84 15.19 -0.59
CA PRO A 31 -23.10 15.88 -0.25
C PRO A 31 -23.81 15.27 0.96
N LEU A 32 -23.79 13.94 1.13
CA LEU A 32 -24.42 13.29 2.28
C LEU A 32 -23.72 13.63 3.61
N SER A 33 -22.43 13.92 3.61
CA SER A 33 -21.72 14.36 4.81
C SER A 33 -22.21 15.70 5.38
N PHE A 34 -22.90 16.53 4.58
CA PHE A 34 -23.53 17.76 5.05
C PHE A 34 -24.87 17.54 5.79
N VAL A 35 -25.53 16.42 5.53
CA VAL A 35 -26.90 16.16 5.99
C VAL A 35 -26.96 15.01 7.00
N ALA A 36 -25.96 14.12 6.99
CA ALA A 36 -25.90 12.97 7.89
C ALA A 36 -25.48 13.39 9.32
N PRO A 37 -26.07 12.78 10.36
CA PRO A 37 -25.57 12.94 11.72
C PRO A 37 -24.08 12.56 11.76
N ARG A 38 -23.31 13.23 12.63
CA ARG A 38 -21.86 13.00 12.80
C ARG A 38 -21.58 11.52 12.93
N ALA A 39 -20.90 10.95 11.93
CA ALA A 39 -20.52 9.55 11.96
C ALA A 39 -19.45 9.34 13.03
N SER A 40 -19.65 8.35 13.91
CA SER A 40 -18.61 7.92 14.85
C SER A 40 -17.41 7.33 14.08
N PRO A 41 -16.18 7.46 14.60
CA PRO A 41 -15.02 6.82 13.98
C PRO A 41 -15.24 5.30 13.86
N PRO A 42 -14.74 4.67 12.78
CA PRO A 42 -14.67 3.21 12.72
C PRO A 42 -13.78 2.68 13.85
N GLU A 43 -14.22 1.61 14.52
CA GLU A 43 -13.53 1.04 15.66
C GLU A 43 -12.29 0.25 15.23
N ARG A 44 -11.15 0.53 15.87
CA ARG A 44 -9.88 -0.21 15.75
C ARG A 44 -9.51 -0.61 14.32
N PRO A 45 -9.50 0.30 13.33
CA PRO A 45 -9.14 -0.04 11.98
C PRO A 45 -7.71 -0.58 11.89
N ILE A 46 -7.44 -1.39 10.85
CA ILE A 46 -6.12 -1.98 10.60
C ILE A 46 -5.54 -1.33 9.34
N PHE A 47 -4.33 -0.79 9.44
CA PHE A 47 -3.59 -0.30 8.29
C PHE A 47 -2.39 -1.19 8.01
N VAL A 48 -2.39 -1.85 6.85
CA VAL A 48 -1.22 -2.57 6.34
C VAL A 48 -0.32 -1.56 5.64
N ILE A 49 0.84 -1.33 6.20
CA ILE A 49 1.83 -0.36 5.73
C ILE A 49 3.14 -1.03 5.33
N GLY A 50 3.91 -0.38 4.51
CA GLY A 50 5.22 -0.84 4.05
C GLY A 50 5.57 -0.24 2.69
N CYS A 51 6.85 -0.27 2.35
CA CYS A 51 7.30 0.18 1.04
C CYS A 51 6.56 -0.59 -0.07
N PRO A 52 6.16 0.05 -1.17
CA PRO A 52 5.63 -0.69 -2.33
C PRO A 52 6.53 -1.87 -2.70
N ARG A 53 5.93 -2.97 -3.14
CA ARG A 53 6.64 -4.22 -3.49
C ARG A 53 7.22 -5.01 -2.32
N SER A 54 6.95 -4.63 -1.08
CA SER A 54 7.32 -5.43 0.10
C SER A 54 6.41 -6.65 0.36
N GLY A 55 5.30 -6.83 -0.39
CA GLY A 55 4.35 -7.93 -0.20
C GLY A 55 3.05 -7.54 0.52
N THR A 56 2.82 -6.26 0.77
CA THR A 56 1.61 -5.75 1.46
C THR A 56 0.29 -6.18 0.80
N THR A 57 0.26 -6.39 -0.52
CA THR A 57 -0.92 -6.91 -1.22
C THR A 57 -1.23 -8.36 -0.83
N VAL A 58 -0.21 -9.22 -0.76
CA VAL A 58 -0.34 -10.62 -0.34
C VAL A 58 -0.87 -10.71 1.08
N LEU A 59 -0.36 -9.84 1.96
CA LEU A 59 -0.80 -9.78 3.35
C LEU A 59 -2.25 -9.30 3.47
N LEU A 60 -2.64 -8.26 2.72
CA LEU A 60 -4.04 -7.82 2.66
C LEU A 60 -4.97 -8.93 2.16
N GLU A 61 -4.59 -9.65 1.10
CA GLU A 61 -5.36 -10.78 0.57
C GLU A 61 -5.58 -11.86 1.65
N SER A 62 -4.58 -12.12 2.49
CA SER A 62 -4.66 -13.04 3.62
C SER A 62 -5.63 -12.53 4.71
N LEU A 63 -5.54 -11.27 5.08
CA LEU A 63 -6.43 -10.64 6.05
C LEU A 63 -7.89 -10.65 5.59
N LEU A 64 -8.14 -10.40 4.30
CA LEU A 64 -9.47 -10.38 3.70
C LEU A 64 -10.13 -11.77 3.56
N ARG A 65 -9.43 -12.88 3.90
CA ARG A 65 -10.07 -14.20 4.10
C ARG A 65 -10.86 -14.28 5.40
N SER A 66 -10.60 -13.38 6.34
CA SER A 66 -11.40 -13.25 7.55
C SER A 66 -12.78 -12.65 7.25
N THR A 67 -13.82 -13.25 7.81
CA THR A 67 -15.19 -12.70 7.79
C THR A 67 -15.35 -11.48 8.68
N GLN A 68 -14.43 -11.24 9.60
CA GLN A 68 -14.44 -10.11 10.54
C GLN A 68 -13.93 -8.81 9.92
N LEU A 69 -13.18 -8.90 8.79
CA LEU A 69 -12.55 -7.75 8.15
C LEU A 69 -13.23 -7.37 6.84
N ARG A 70 -13.15 -6.10 6.50
CA ARG A 70 -13.55 -5.60 5.20
C ARG A 70 -12.73 -4.38 4.79
N SER A 71 -12.32 -4.36 3.53
CA SER A 71 -11.73 -3.20 2.87
C SER A 71 -12.72 -2.54 1.92
N ILE A 72 -12.53 -1.26 1.66
CA ILE A 72 -13.32 -0.54 0.66
C ILE A 72 -12.98 -1.04 -0.74
N HIS A 73 -11.70 -1.35 -0.96
CA HIS A 73 -11.16 -1.93 -2.18
C HIS A 73 -9.80 -2.58 -1.88
N ASN A 74 -9.06 -2.90 -2.93
CA ASN A 74 -7.65 -3.30 -2.82
C ASN A 74 -6.77 -2.19 -2.21
N GLU A 75 -7.13 -0.93 -2.41
CA GLU A 75 -6.44 0.27 -1.92
C GLU A 75 -7.44 1.39 -1.66
N GLY A 76 -7.27 2.13 -0.57
CA GLY A 76 -8.20 3.15 -0.08
C GLY A 76 -8.09 4.51 -0.77
N HIS A 77 -7.54 4.59 -1.98
CA HIS A 77 -7.37 5.86 -2.71
C HIS A 77 -8.63 6.72 -2.78
N ILE A 78 -9.80 6.08 -2.85
CA ILE A 78 -11.10 6.75 -2.86
C ILE A 78 -11.37 7.57 -1.60
N LEU A 79 -10.74 7.21 -0.48
CA LEU A 79 -10.87 7.95 0.79
C LEU A 79 -9.98 9.18 0.81
N TRP A 80 -8.76 9.05 0.29
CA TRP A 80 -7.68 10.01 0.48
C TRP A 80 -7.54 11.01 -0.67
N GLN A 81 -7.56 10.53 -1.93
CA GLN A 81 -7.32 11.37 -3.12
C GLN A 81 -8.30 12.52 -3.33
N PRO A 82 -9.59 12.44 -2.96
CA PRO A 82 -10.49 13.59 -3.10
C PRO A 82 -10.05 14.83 -2.34
N HIS A 83 -9.25 14.66 -1.28
CA HIS A 83 -8.79 15.74 -0.41
C HIS A 83 -7.29 16.03 -0.55
N HIS A 84 -6.49 15.05 -0.90
CA HIS A 84 -5.02 15.09 -0.83
C HIS A 84 -4.33 14.56 -2.09
N HIS A 85 -4.86 14.90 -3.27
CA HIS A 85 -4.11 14.57 -4.47
C HIS A 85 -2.85 15.44 -4.55
N PRO A 86 -1.64 14.89 -4.80
CA PRO A 86 -0.39 15.67 -4.83
C PRO A 86 -0.42 16.88 -5.75
N ARG A 87 -1.18 16.80 -6.86
CA ARG A 87 -1.39 17.93 -7.78
C ARG A 87 -1.92 19.19 -7.06
N ASP A 88 -2.84 19.02 -6.11
CA ASP A 88 -3.49 20.14 -5.43
C ASP A 88 -2.60 20.72 -4.31
N ARG A 89 -1.45 20.07 -4.07
CA ARG A 89 -0.38 20.46 -3.13
C ARG A 89 0.94 20.77 -3.85
N GLY A 90 0.87 21.26 -5.10
CA GLY A 90 2.06 21.63 -5.88
C GLY A 90 2.97 20.46 -6.27
N TRP A 91 2.46 19.23 -6.26
CA TRP A 91 3.23 18.02 -6.54
C TRP A 91 4.41 17.81 -5.57
N ASP A 92 4.23 18.18 -4.30
CA ASP A 92 5.28 17.98 -3.30
C ASP A 92 5.56 16.49 -3.06
N SER A 93 4.59 15.78 -2.49
CA SER A 93 4.70 14.34 -2.20
C SER A 93 3.34 13.74 -1.79
N ASP A 94 3.35 12.44 -1.50
CA ASP A 94 2.22 11.74 -0.88
C ASP A 94 2.19 11.87 0.65
N ARG A 95 3.18 12.53 1.25
CA ARG A 95 3.29 12.70 2.70
C ARG A 95 2.14 13.53 3.25
N LEU A 96 1.53 13.05 4.36
CA LEU A 96 0.50 13.75 5.12
C LEU A 96 0.80 13.66 6.63
N GLY A 97 0.63 14.79 7.32
CA GLY A 97 0.74 14.88 8.76
C GLY A 97 -0.63 15.00 9.45
N ALA A 98 -0.63 14.99 10.78
CA ALA A 98 -1.85 15.16 11.58
C ALA A 98 -2.61 16.48 11.25
N GLY A 99 -1.87 17.56 10.98
CA GLY A 99 -2.43 18.86 10.64
C GLY A 99 -3.12 18.93 9.26
N ASP A 100 -2.96 17.91 8.41
CA ASP A 100 -3.61 17.85 7.10
C ASP A 100 -5.07 17.38 7.19
N VAL A 101 -5.53 16.86 8.33
CA VAL A 101 -6.90 16.34 8.49
C VAL A 101 -7.91 17.47 8.55
N GLY A 102 -8.72 17.58 7.52
CA GLY A 102 -9.85 18.51 7.48
C GLY A 102 -11.10 18.00 8.20
N LYS A 103 -11.87 18.92 8.83
CA LYS A 103 -13.12 18.53 9.52
C LYS A 103 -14.12 17.83 8.60
N ARG A 104 -14.35 18.38 7.41
CA ARG A 104 -15.27 17.81 6.40
C ARG A 104 -14.75 16.50 5.83
N GLU A 105 -13.45 16.37 5.69
CA GLU A 105 -12.79 15.14 5.29
C GLU A 105 -13.02 14.02 6.31
N ARG A 106 -12.86 14.31 7.59
CA ARG A 106 -13.12 13.35 8.67
C ARG A 106 -14.55 12.79 8.59
N GLU A 107 -15.53 13.67 8.43
CA GLU A 107 -16.94 13.28 8.28
C GLU A 107 -17.17 12.42 7.03
N TYR A 108 -16.56 12.80 5.90
CA TYR A 108 -16.60 12.01 4.66
C TYR A 108 -15.98 10.63 4.82
N VAL A 109 -14.77 10.56 5.38
CA VAL A 109 -14.03 9.30 5.54
C VAL A 109 -14.80 8.34 6.46
N TYR A 110 -15.32 8.83 7.59
CA TYR A 110 -16.08 7.99 8.52
C TYR A 110 -17.37 7.46 7.88
N LEU A 111 -18.12 8.32 7.20
CA LEU A 111 -19.33 7.90 6.49
C LEU A 111 -19.03 6.86 5.42
N ALA A 112 -18.01 7.12 4.58
CA ALA A 112 -17.60 6.22 3.52
C ALA A 112 -17.17 4.85 4.09
N VAL A 113 -16.32 4.83 5.11
CA VAL A 113 -15.91 3.57 5.75
C VAL A 113 -17.11 2.81 6.29
N ARG A 114 -18.01 3.45 7.06
CA ARG A 114 -19.22 2.79 7.61
C ARG A 114 -20.11 2.17 6.53
N MET A 115 -20.34 2.89 5.44
CA MET A 115 -21.14 2.38 4.32
C MET A 115 -20.54 1.13 3.68
N PHE A 116 -19.22 1.06 3.58
CA PHE A 116 -18.55 -0.06 2.93
C PHE A 116 -18.29 -1.24 3.84
N VAL A 117 -17.92 -1.02 5.11
CA VAL A 117 -17.54 -2.13 6.01
C VAL A 117 -18.74 -2.86 6.62
N ARG A 118 -19.91 -2.22 6.67
CA ARG A 118 -21.18 -2.84 7.11
C ARG A 118 -21.05 -3.59 8.44
N GLY A 119 -20.51 -2.91 9.46
CA GLY A 119 -20.33 -3.45 10.81
C GLY A 119 -19.11 -4.38 10.99
N ARG A 120 -18.29 -4.60 9.96
CA ARG A 120 -17.00 -5.30 10.08
C ARG A 120 -15.89 -4.32 10.41
N ARG A 121 -14.78 -4.83 10.98
CA ARG A 121 -13.58 -4.04 11.23
C ARG A 121 -12.95 -3.61 9.90
N PHE A 122 -12.62 -2.34 9.77
CA PHE A 122 -12.02 -1.80 8.56
C PHE A 122 -10.55 -2.22 8.45
N VAL A 123 -10.13 -2.64 7.27
CA VAL A 123 -8.73 -2.84 6.92
C VAL A 123 -8.41 -2.13 5.62
N ASP A 124 -7.30 -1.39 5.58
CA ASP A 124 -6.80 -0.73 4.38
C ASP A 124 -5.32 -1.04 4.14
N LYS A 125 -4.97 -1.13 2.87
CA LYS A 125 -3.62 -1.19 2.36
C LYS A 125 -3.52 -0.24 1.17
N THR A 126 -3.05 0.95 1.41
CA THR A 126 -2.71 1.94 0.39
C THR A 126 -1.21 2.17 0.46
N PRO A 127 -0.44 2.03 -0.62
CA PRO A 127 1.02 2.14 -0.60
C PRO A 127 1.52 3.44 0.04
N GLU A 128 0.84 4.55 -0.22
CA GLU A 128 1.17 5.87 0.30
C GLU A 128 1.00 6.01 1.81
N ASN A 129 0.30 5.08 2.45
CA ASN A 129 0.07 5.13 3.90
C ASN A 129 1.34 5.01 4.73
N CYS A 130 2.45 4.48 4.18
CA CYS A 130 3.75 4.52 4.82
C CYS A 130 4.26 5.97 5.07
N LEU A 131 3.81 6.95 4.26
CA LEU A 131 4.12 8.37 4.42
C LEU A 131 3.02 9.15 5.17
N ARG A 132 1.99 8.47 5.73
CA ARG A 132 0.78 9.11 6.26
C ARG A 132 0.37 8.63 7.64
N ILE A 133 1.27 7.99 8.39
CA ILE A 133 0.90 7.42 9.69
C ILE A 133 0.38 8.48 10.67
N PRO A 134 0.99 9.67 10.82
CA PRO A 134 0.44 10.72 11.69
C PRO A 134 -0.95 11.19 11.27
N TYR A 135 -1.21 11.29 9.97
CA TYR A 135 -2.53 11.60 9.41
C TYR A 135 -3.57 10.52 9.72
N LEU A 136 -3.18 9.23 9.59
CA LEU A 136 -4.06 8.11 9.89
C LEU A 136 -4.39 8.02 11.39
N LEU A 137 -3.42 8.30 12.27
CA LEU A 137 -3.61 8.36 13.72
C LEU A 137 -4.55 9.49 14.12
N GLU A 138 -4.49 10.64 13.45
CA GLU A 138 -5.39 11.77 13.69
C GLU A 138 -6.82 11.44 13.25
N LEU A 139 -6.99 10.71 12.15
CA LEU A 139 -8.31 10.22 11.70
C LEU A 139 -8.83 9.08 12.58
N PHE A 140 -7.97 8.14 12.95
CA PHE A 140 -8.32 6.90 13.64
C PHE A 140 -7.39 6.65 14.83
N PRO A 141 -7.63 7.32 15.97
CA PRO A 141 -6.72 7.28 17.12
C PRO A 141 -6.51 5.89 17.73
N ASP A 142 -7.45 4.96 17.53
CA ASP A 142 -7.42 3.58 18.01
C ASP A 142 -6.95 2.55 16.95
N SER A 143 -6.41 3.03 15.82
CA SER A 143 -5.96 2.15 14.73
C SER A 143 -4.79 1.25 15.12
N SER A 144 -4.74 0.07 14.50
CA SER A 144 -3.59 -0.84 14.53
C SER A 144 -2.83 -0.79 13.22
N PHE A 145 -1.51 -0.90 13.28
CA PHE A 145 -0.64 -0.91 12.11
C PHE A 145 0.04 -2.27 11.96
N VAL A 146 0.00 -2.81 10.75
CA VAL A 146 0.75 -3.99 10.37
C VAL A 146 1.85 -3.55 9.42
N PHE A 147 3.08 -3.48 9.91
CA PHE A 147 4.23 -3.04 9.13
C PHE A 147 4.93 -4.23 8.48
N LEU A 148 4.85 -4.29 7.15
CA LEU A 148 5.53 -5.30 6.36
C LEU A 148 6.86 -4.76 5.84
N ARG A 149 7.95 -5.23 6.43
CA ARG A 149 9.33 -4.93 6.02
C ARG A 149 9.87 -6.01 5.08
N ARG A 150 10.83 -5.65 4.25
CA ARG A 150 11.50 -6.54 3.31
C ARG A 150 12.96 -6.14 3.14
N ARG A 151 13.86 -7.10 2.89
CA ARG A 151 15.28 -6.86 2.64
C ARG A 151 15.48 -5.77 1.58
N PRO A 152 16.39 -4.79 1.82
CA PRO A 152 16.56 -3.62 0.94
C PRO A 152 16.81 -4.00 -0.53
N ALA A 153 17.80 -4.85 -0.80
CA ALA A 153 18.17 -5.26 -2.16
C ALA A 153 17.01 -5.92 -2.91
N GLU A 154 16.29 -6.81 -2.23
CA GLU A 154 15.13 -7.52 -2.76
C GLU A 154 13.97 -6.56 -3.09
N ASN A 155 13.71 -5.59 -2.22
CA ASN A 155 12.64 -4.63 -2.42
C ASN A 155 12.98 -3.66 -3.55
N VAL A 156 14.18 -3.11 -3.57
CA VAL A 156 14.64 -2.18 -4.61
C VAL A 156 14.61 -2.85 -5.98
N SER A 157 15.14 -4.06 -6.12
CA SER A 157 15.03 -4.83 -7.36
C SER A 157 13.58 -5.00 -7.81
N SER A 158 12.67 -5.33 -6.87
CA SER A 158 11.24 -5.47 -7.19
C SER A 158 10.56 -4.14 -7.55
N LEU A 159 10.99 -3.02 -7.00
CA LEU A 159 10.57 -1.69 -7.43
C LEU A 159 11.02 -1.43 -8.87
N MET A 160 12.28 -1.71 -9.20
CA MET A 160 12.82 -1.55 -10.57
C MET A 160 12.04 -2.39 -11.59
N GLU A 161 11.72 -3.66 -11.27
CA GLU A 161 10.84 -4.48 -12.10
C GLU A 161 9.47 -3.81 -12.31
N GLY A 162 8.87 -3.26 -11.24
CA GLY A 162 7.59 -2.56 -11.31
C GLY A 162 7.64 -1.28 -12.14
N TRP A 163 8.71 -0.49 -12.03
CA TRP A 163 8.92 0.70 -12.86
C TRP A 163 9.03 0.35 -14.35
N ARG A 164 9.69 -0.77 -14.68
CA ARG A 164 9.83 -1.27 -16.06
C ARG A 164 8.50 -1.85 -16.61
N ALA A 165 7.62 -2.32 -15.74
CA ALA A 165 6.32 -2.91 -16.12
C ALA A 165 5.22 -1.87 -16.43
N ARG A 166 5.59 -0.66 -16.86
CA ARG A 166 4.65 0.40 -17.24
C ARG A 166 3.68 -0.07 -18.33
N PRO A 167 2.40 0.37 -18.31
CA PRO A 167 1.82 1.40 -17.41
C PRO A 167 1.24 0.85 -16.10
N ARG A 168 1.49 -0.40 -15.74
CA ARG A 168 0.80 -1.15 -14.68
C ARG A 168 0.87 -0.49 -13.30
N PHE A 169 2.01 0.11 -12.94
CA PHE A 169 2.27 0.72 -11.64
C PHE A 169 2.50 2.23 -11.71
N VAL A 170 2.13 2.86 -12.81
CA VAL A 170 2.16 4.32 -12.91
C VAL A 170 1.06 4.89 -12.03
N THR A 171 1.45 5.68 -11.03
CA THR A 171 0.54 6.35 -10.10
C THR A 171 0.22 7.77 -10.58
N TYR A 172 1.25 8.49 -11.02
CA TYR A 172 1.11 9.90 -11.39
C TYR A 172 1.72 10.22 -12.75
N ARG A 173 1.14 11.22 -13.41
CA ARG A 173 1.76 11.96 -14.50
C ARG A 173 2.18 13.32 -13.95
N LEU A 174 3.48 13.47 -13.70
CA LEU A 174 4.07 14.66 -13.11
C LEU A 174 4.07 15.84 -14.10
N PRO A 175 4.13 17.10 -13.61
CA PRO A 175 4.29 18.27 -14.46
C PRO A 175 5.69 18.33 -15.09
N GLU A 176 6.69 17.75 -14.42
CA GLU A 176 8.08 17.74 -14.84
C GLU A 176 8.50 16.35 -15.35
N ARG A 177 9.51 16.31 -16.22
CA ARG A 177 10.02 15.06 -16.79
C ARG A 177 11.10 14.46 -15.92
N LEU A 178 11.20 13.15 -15.97
CA LEU A 178 12.33 12.36 -15.47
C LEU A 178 13.23 12.05 -16.68
N ASP A 179 14.47 12.48 -16.66
CA ASP A 179 15.37 12.40 -17.81
C ASP A 179 16.45 11.31 -17.64
N GLY A 180 16.72 10.85 -16.39
CA GLY A 180 17.73 9.84 -16.07
C GLY A 180 17.34 8.39 -16.31
N LEU A 181 16.15 8.12 -16.86
CA LEU A 181 15.58 6.78 -16.93
C LEU A 181 15.71 6.07 -18.30
N GLY A 182 16.55 6.60 -19.20
CA GLY A 182 16.70 6.04 -20.55
C GLY A 182 15.34 5.89 -21.27
N PRO A 183 14.96 4.70 -21.75
CA PRO A 183 13.69 4.47 -22.44
C PRO A 183 12.44 4.74 -21.57
N LEU A 184 12.57 4.76 -20.26
CA LEU A 184 11.50 5.07 -19.32
C LEU A 184 11.39 6.57 -19.01
N SER A 185 12.25 7.41 -19.57
CA SER A 185 12.22 8.87 -19.37
C SER A 185 10.89 9.47 -19.79
N GLY A 186 10.42 10.45 -19.02
CA GLY A 186 9.11 11.06 -19.28
C GLY A 186 8.42 11.54 -18.00
N PRO A 187 7.16 11.92 -18.06
CA PRO A 187 6.42 12.49 -16.94
C PRO A 187 5.84 11.45 -15.97
N ASN A 188 5.99 10.16 -16.26
CA ASN A 188 5.31 9.11 -15.49
C ASN A 188 6.12 8.72 -14.25
N TRP A 189 5.48 8.80 -13.08
CA TRP A 189 5.99 8.31 -11.81
C TRP A 189 5.27 7.03 -11.39
N SER A 190 6.03 6.03 -10.94
CA SER A 190 5.47 4.77 -10.43
C SER A 190 5.54 4.72 -8.91
N PHE A 191 4.52 4.12 -8.30
CA PHE A 191 4.39 3.97 -6.85
C PHE A 191 4.27 5.30 -6.09
N VAL A 192 4.71 5.32 -4.83
CA VAL A 192 4.60 6.46 -3.91
C VAL A 192 5.44 7.63 -4.38
N LEU A 193 4.85 8.83 -4.40
CA LEU A 193 5.55 10.08 -4.66
C LEU A 193 6.22 10.56 -3.37
N ILE A 194 7.53 10.40 -3.31
CA ILE A 194 8.33 10.73 -2.12
C ILE A 194 8.67 12.21 -2.03
N PRO A 195 8.89 12.76 -0.81
CA PRO A 195 9.46 14.09 -0.66
C PRO A 195 10.80 14.22 -1.39
N GLY A 196 11.06 15.38 -1.99
CA GLY A 196 12.31 15.66 -2.69
C GLY A 196 12.47 14.97 -4.06
N TRP A 197 11.45 14.35 -4.61
CA TRP A 197 11.50 13.65 -5.90
C TRP A 197 12.06 14.50 -7.05
N ARG A 198 11.91 15.82 -6.98
CA ARG A 198 12.44 16.74 -8.02
C ARG A 198 13.95 16.69 -8.15
N GLN A 199 14.67 16.39 -7.08
CA GLN A 199 16.11 16.21 -7.07
C GLN A 199 16.55 14.93 -7.81
N LEU A 200 15.60 14.01 -8.02
CA LEU A 200 15.83 12.72 -8.67
C LEU A 200 15.50 12.72 -10.17
N ARG A 201 15.21 13.88 -10.77
CA ARG A 201 14.78 13.95 -12.19
C ARG A 201 15.80 13.39 -13.15
N SER A 202 17.09 13.57 -12.87
CA SER A 202 18.20 13.05 -13.67
C SER A 202 18.84 11.80 -13.06
N ALA A 203 18.31 11.29 -11.97
CA ALA A 203 18.83 10.09 -11.30
C ALA A 203 18.50 8.82 -12.09
N PRO A 204 19.38 7.80 -12.06
CA PRO A 204 19.09 6.50 -12.64
C PRO A 204 18.02 5.75 -11.84
N LEU A 205 17.45 4.71 -12.45
CA LEU A 205 16.28 4.00 -11.88
C LEU A 205 16.57 3.38 -10.52
N GLU A 206 17.73 2.79 -10.34
CA GLU A 206 18.17 2.18 -9.09
C GLU A 206 18.20 3.19 -7.95
N GLU A 207 18.66 4.42 -8.21
CA GLU A 207 18.67 5.48 -7.20
C GLU A 207 17.26 5.95 -6.83
N ILE A 208 16.39 6.17 -7.81
CA ILE A 208 14.98 6.52 -7.55
C ILE A 208 14.32 5.44 -6.68
N CYS A 209 14.51 4.16 -7.01
CA CYS A 209 13.94 3.05 -6.24
C CYS A 209 14.55 2.94 -4.84
N ALA A 210 15.85 3.18 -4.68
CA ALA A 210 16.51 3.21 -3.38
C ALA A 210 15.97 4.36 -2.51
N ARG A 211 15.80 5.56 -3.07
CA ARG A 211 15.22 6.70 -2.36
C ARG A 211 13.74 6.47 -1.99
N GLN A 212 12.95 5.81 -2.86
CA GLN A 212 11.60 5.39 -2.50
C GLN A 212 11.60 4.41 -1.33
N TYR A 213 12.50 3.41 -1.34
CA TYR A 213 12.63 2.46 -0.25
C TYR A 213 13.00 3.15 1.07
N ILE A 214 13.99 4.04 1.03
CA ILE A 214 14.46 4.80 2.21
C ILE A 214 13.33 5.66 2.75
N ALA A 215 12.73 6.52 1.94
CA ALA A 215 11.69 7.44 2.38
C ALA A 215 10.49 6.70 3.01
N CYS A 216 10.03 5.62 2.37
CA CYS A 216 8.89 4.85 2.90
C CYS A 216 9.18 4.18 4.24
N ASN A 217 10.42 3.71 4.46
CA ASN A 217 10.75 3.00 5.69
C ASN A 217 11.19 3.95 6.81
N GLU A 218 11.91 5.03 6.50
CA GLU A 218 12.31 6.02 7.50
C GLU A 218 11.09 6.71 8.13
N GLU A 219 10.11 7.15 7.33
CA GLU A 219 8.86 7.73 7.84
C GLU A 219 8.12 6.78 8.81
N VAL A 220 8.13 5.48 8.51
CA VAL A 220 7.54 4.47 9.39
C VAL A 220 8.34 4.33 10.69
N LEU A 221 9.67 4.26 10.60
CA LEU A 221 10.55 4.09 11.75
C LEU A 221 10.57 5.32 12.67
N GLU A 222 10.37 6.52 12.13
CA GLU A 222 10.31 7.76 12.91
C GLU A 222 9.09 7.86 13.82
N VAL A 223 7.97 7.27 13.41
CA VAL A 223 6.71 7.37 14.18
C VAL A 223 6.39 6.12 14.99
N ARG A 224 7.01 4.99 14.68
CA ARG A 224 6.73 3.69 15.29
C ARG A 224 6.80 3.71 16.81
N ASP A 225 7.86 4.28 17.34
CA ASP A 225 8.16 4.25 18.78
C ASP A 225 7.20 5.12 19.61
N GLY A 226 6.44 6.01 18.96
CA GLY A 226 5.35 6.79 19.56
C GLY A 226 3.98 6.10 19.56
N ILE A 227 3.87 4.90 18.97
CA ILE A 227 2.62 4.13 18.90
C ILE A 227 2.64 3.04 19.98
N ASP A 228 1.50 2.86 20.67
CA ASP A 228 1.34 1.79 21.66
C ASP A 228 1.75 0.42 21.05
N PRO A 229 2.68 -0.31 21.68
CA PRO A 229 3.17 -1.59 21.17
C PRO A 229 2.07 -2.63 20.89
N SER A 230 0.96 -2.57 21.62
CA SER A 230 -0.19 -3.47 21.39
C SER A 230 -0.92 -3.21 20.07
N ARG A 231 -0.68 -2.04 19.46
CA ARG A 231 -1.27 -1.62 18.19
C ARG A 231 -0.29 -1.69 17.02
N TRP A 232 0.97 -2.09 17.28
CA TRP A 232 2.01 -2.21 16.27
C TRP A 232 2.40 -3.67 16.04
N HIS A 233 2.40 -4.12 14.79
CA HIS A 233 2.66 -5.51 14.44
C HIS A 233 3.65 -5.59 13.29
N ASP A 234 4.92 -5.89 13.59
CA ASP A 234 5.94 -6.14 12.56
C ASP A 234 5.74 -7.52 11.90
N VAL A 235 5.93 -7.56 10.59
CA VAL A 235 5.99 -8.77 9.77
C VAL A 235 7.16 -8.65 8.80
N ALA A 236 8.06 -9.62 8.76
CA ALA A 236 9.07 -9.69 7.72
C ALA A 236 8.54 -10.46 6.50
N TYR A 237 8.77 -9.93 5.30
CA TYR A 237 8.39 -10.61 4.06
C TYR A 237 9.03 -11.98 3.94
N GLU A 238 10.24 -12.12 4.39
CA GLU A 238 11.02 -13.36 4.40
C GLU A 238 10.36 -14.44 5.28
N GLU A 239 9.87 -14.04 6.47
CA GLU A 239 9.10 -14.94 7.36
C GLU A 239 7.76 -15.32 6.73
N LEU A 240 7.05 -14.32 6.15
CA LEU A 240 5.78 -14.55 5.47
C LEU A 240 5.91 -15.55 4.30
N THR A 241 7.05 -15.58 3.64
CA THR A 241 7.28 -16.51 2.51
C THR A 241 7.89 -17.84 2.93
N ALA A 242 8.67 -17.88 4.00
CA ALA A 242 9.28 -19.12 4.51
C ALA A 242 8.30 -19.94 5.35
N ALA A 243 7.51 -19.30 6.21
CA ALA A 243 6.57 -19.93 7.14
C ALA A 243 5.20 -19.23 7.13
N PRO A 244 4.48 -19.21 5.98
CA PRO A 244 3.27 -18.38 5.82
C PRO A 244 2.16 -18.75 6.81
N LEU A 245 1.99 -20.02 7.14
CA LEU A 245 0.93 -20.47 8.04
C LEU A 245 1.14 -19.94 9.47
N GLU A 246 2.34 -20.11 9.99
CA GLU A 246 2.72 -19.65 11.34
C GLU A 246 2.69 -18.12 11.42
N THR A 247 3.25 -17.45 10.42
CA THR A 247 3.32 -15.97 10.36
C THR A 247 1.92 -15.35 10.34
N ILE A 248 1.01 -15.88 9.51
CA ILE A 248 -0.35 -15.37 9.42
C ILE A 248 -1.14 -15.73 10.68
N ARG A 249 -1.01 -16.94 11.24
CA ARG A 249 -1.66 -17.34 12.48
C ARG A 249 -1.27 -16.40 13.63
N SER A 250 0.01 -16.20 13.86
CA SER A 250 0.53 -15.30 14.89
C SER A 250 0.03 -13.86 14.69
N LEU A 251 -0.02 -13.36 13.44
CA LEU A 251 -0.55 -12.03 13.16
C LEU A 251 -2.05 -11.93 13.52
N PHE A 252 -2.85 -12.95 13.19
CA PHE A 252 -4.28 -12.97 13.53
C PHE A 252 -4.50 -12.96 15.04
N GLU A 253 -3.73 -13.72 15.79
CA GLU A 253 -3.76 -13.71 17.27
C GLU A 253 -3.45 -12.33 17.83
N ARG A 254 -2.37 -11.69 17.38
CA ARG A 254 -1.96 -10.35 17.80
C ARG A 254 -3.00 -9.27 17.45
N LEU A 255 -3.73 -9.44 16.36
CA LEU A 255 -4.81 -8.54 15.94
C LEU A 255 -6.16 -8.83 16.63
N GLY A 256 -6.27 -9.90 17.44
CA GLY A 256 -7.49 -10.36 18.06
C GLY A 256 -8.53 -10.86 17.03
N LEU A 257 -8.08 -11.50 15.96
CA LEU A 257 -8.91 -12.03 14.89
C LEU A 257 -9.00 -13.56 14.95
N ALA A 258 -10.15 -14.12 14.62
CA ALA A 258 -10.33 -15.56 14.50
C ALA A 258 -9.58 -16.09 13.26
N PHE A 259 -8.72 -17.09 13.49
CA PHE A 259 -8.00 -17.80 12.44
C PHE A 259 -8.87 -18.96 11.94
N GLY A 260 -9.75 -18.68 10.99
CA GLY A 260 -10.69 -19.64 10.44
C GLY A 260 -10.16 -20.46 9.26
N PRO A 261 -10.90 -21.53 8.83
CA PRO A 261 -10.45 -22.44 7.78
C PRO A 261 -10.09 -21.76 6.44
N ALA A 262 -10.81 -20.73 6.03
CA ALA A 262 -10.53 -19.99 4.80
C ALA A 262 -9.19 -19.22 4.85
N VAL A 263 -8.81 -18.72 6.04
CA VAL A 263 -7.52 -18.07 6.27
C VAL A 263 -6.41 -19.12 6.24
N GLU A 264 -6.62 -20.25 6.90
CA GLU A 264 -5.66 -21.35 6.95
C GLU A 264 -5.37 -21.92 5.55
N GLU A 265 -6.42 -22.22 4.77
CA GLU A 265 -6.28 -22.70 3.40
C GLU A 265 -5.49 -21.71 2.52
N HIS A 266 -5.82 -20.42 2.65
CA HIS A 266 -5.09 -19.38 1.92
C HIS A 266 -3.62 -19.31 2.35
N ALA A 267 -3.34 -19.34 3.65
CA ALA A 267 -1.98 -19.31 4.19
C ALA A 267 -1.13 -20.48 3.69
N ARG A 268 -1.68 -21.70 3.67
CA ARG A 268 -1.01 -22.90 3.13
C ARG A 268 -0.67 -22.81 1.65
N SER A 269 -1.47 -22.06 0.87
CA SER A 269 -1.29 -21.92 -0.59
C SER A 269 -0.60 -20.60 -1.00
N LEU A 270 -0.16 -19.78 -0.05
CA LEU A 270 0.29 -18.42 -0.31
C LEU A 270 1.46 -18.33 -1.29
N THR A 271 2.45 -19.21 -1.16
CA THR A 271 3.64 -19.20 -2.02
C THR A 271 3.40 -19.80 -3.41
N SER A 272 2.39 -20.66 -3.55
CA SER A 272 2.02 -21.29 -4.82
C SER A 272 1.02 -20.48 -5.65
N ARG A 273 0.36 -19.48 -5.04
CA ARG A 273 -0.64 -18.64 -5.70
C ARG A 273 -0.15 -17.18 -5.77
N PRO A 274 0.40 -16.76 -6.92
CA PRO A 274 0.85 -15.38 -7.06
C PRO A 274 -0.31 -14.39 -6.91
N SER A 275 -0.09 -13.29 -6.17
CA SER A 275 -1.04 -12.20 -6.09
C SER A 275 -1.16 -11.48 -7.43
N PHE A 276 -2.23 -10.70 -7.61
CA PHE A 276 -2.44 -9.95 -8.85
C PHE A 276 -1.35 -8.91 -9.15
N THR A 277 -0.53 -8.51 -8.16
CA THR A 277 0.61 -7.60 -8.35
C THR A 277 1.93 -8.31 -8.61
N THR A 278 2.00 -9.62 -8.49
CA THR A 278 3.22 -10.41 -8.70
C THR A 278 3.67 -10.32 -10.16
N LEU A 279 4.92 -9.96 -10.40
CA LEU A 279 5.53 -9.93 -11.73
C LEU A 279 6.33 -11.21 -12.00
N SER A 280 6.95 -11.76 -10.97
CA SER A 280 7.76 -12.97 -11.04
C SER A 280 7.70 -13.72 -9.71
N PRO A 281 7.84 -15.05 -9.70
CA PRO A 281 7.79 -15.85 -8.47
C PRO A 281 8.77 -15.34 -7.41
N PRO A 282 8.36 -15.33 -6.11
CA PRO A 282 9.27 -14.98 -5.03
C PRO A 282 10.39 -16.01 -4.91
N ARG A 283 11.63 -15.54 -4.82
CA ARG A 283 12.83 -16.34 -4.64
C ARG A 283 13.90 -15.49 -3.98
N ALA A 284 14.60 -16.06 -3.02
CA ALA A 284 15.73 -15.39 -2.39
C ALA A 284 16.83 -15.06 -3.42
N ASP A 285 17.53 -13.96 -3.20
CA ASP A 285 18.65 -13.48 -4.01
C ASP A 285 18.37 -13.28 -5.52
N LYS A 286 17.09 -13.34 -5.92
CA LYS A 286 16.67 -13.10 -7.30
C LYS A 286 17.17 -11.75 -7.86
N TRP A 287 17.35 -10.76 -7.00
CA TRP A 287 17.84 -9.45 -7.37
C TRP A 287 19.22 -9.48 -8.03
N ARG A 288 20.09 -10.44 -7.64
CA ARG A 288 21.44 -10.59 -8.22
C ARG A 288 21.39 -10.94 -9.69
N GLU A 289 20.42 -11.77 -10.08
CA GLU A 289 20.24 -12.18 -11.48
C GLU A 289 19.54 -11.11 -12.32
N LEU A 290 18.58 -10.40 -11.75
CA LEU A 290 17.72 -9.47 -12.49
C LEU A 290 18.28 -8.04 -12.55
N ASN A 291 18.89 -7.58 -11.46
CA ASN A 291 19.30 -6.19 -11.28
C ASN A 291 20.60 -6.08 -10.44
N GLY A 292 21.44 -7.12 -10.43
CA GLY A 292 22.63 -7.19 -9.58
C GLY A 292 23.51 -5.94 -9.67
N PRO A 293 24.03 -5.61 -10.86
CA PRO A 293 24.95 -4.48 -11.03
C PRO A 293 24.35 -3.12 -10.61
N GLU A 294 23.06 -2.91 -10.85
CA GLU A 294 22.38 -1.67 -10.48
C GLU A 294 22.13 -1.59 -8.98
N VAL A 295 21.63 -2.68 -8.39
CA VAL A 295 21.34 -2.73 -6.96
C VAL A 295 22.61 -2.62 -6.13
N GLU A 296 23.71 -3.24 -6.54
CA GLU A 296 25.01 -3.15 -5.86
C GLU A 296 25.51 -1.71 -5.71
N LYS A 297 25.28 -0.84 -6.71
CA LYS A 297 25.64 0.59 -6.64
C LYS A 297 24.93 1.34 -5.50
N VAL A 298 23.72 0.91 -5.15
CA VAL A 298 22.90 1.59 -4.15
C VAL A 298 22.88 0.90 -2.78
N LEU A 299 23.54 -0.27 -2.61
CA LEU A 299 23.66 -0.93 -1.32
C LEU A 299 24.23 -0.03 -0.22
N PRO A 300 25.29 0.77 -0.46
CA PRO A 300 25.79 1.69 0.58
C PRO A 300 24.74 2.70 1.05
N LEU A 301 23.91 3.18 0.13
CA LEU A 301 22.81 4.11 0.43
C LEU A 301 21.72 3.44 1.27
N LEU A 302 21.45 2.17 1.05
CA LEU A 302 20.41 1.38 1.72
C LEU A 302 20.84 0.87 3.10
N ALA A 303 22.14 0.74 3.36
CA ALA A 303 22.67 0.10 4.56
C ALA A 303 22.20 0.76 5.87
N PRO A 304 22.11 2.10 6.03
CA PRO A 304 21.62 2.70 7.27
C PRO A 304 20.19 2.29 7.61
N VAL A 305 19.26 2.42 6.66
CA VAL A 305 17.86 2.04 6.89
C VAL A 305 17.70 0.53 7.02
N GLY A 306 18.51 -0.26 6.28
CA GLY A 306 18.54 -1.72 6.40
C GLY A 306 18.87 -2.17 7.82
N ARG A 307 19.92 -1.61 8.43
CA ARG A 307 20.28 -1.91 9.83
C ARG A 307 19.17 -1.55 10.82
N ARG A 308 18.50 -0.41 10.66
CA ARG A 308 17.34 -0.02 11.50
C ARG A 308 16.17 -0.97 11.37
N LEU A 309 16.02 -1.63 10.22
CA LEU A 309 15.00 -2.66 9.95
C LEU A 309 15.41 -4.07 10.38
N GLY A 310 16.65 -4.26 10.87
CA GLY A 310 17.17 -5.56 11.29
C GLY A 310 17.74 -6.43 10.17
N TYR A 311 18.26 -5.82 9.10
CA TYR A 311 18.92 -6.49 7.97
C TYR A 311 20.41 -6.19 7.90
#